data_f50e653e617a2b1634e8f0cad704751c
#
_entry.id   f50e653e617a2b1634e8f0cad704751c
#
_cell.length_a   1.000
_cell.length_b   1.000
_cell.length_c   1.000
_cell.angle_alpha   90.00
_cell.angle_beta   90.00
_cell.angle_gamma   90.00
#
_symmetry.space_group_name_H-M   'P 1'
#
loop_
_entity.id
_entity.type
_entity.pdbx_description
1 polymer ?
#
loop_
_entity_poly.entity_id
_entity_poly.type
_entity_poly.pdbx_seq_one_letter_code
_entity_poly.pdbx_strand_id
1 'polypeptide(L)'
;MDSKALQYVKKLGPLIGLILLFVIISVMNASFLEFSNLRNLLRQVSINAIIAFGMTFVILTGGIDLSVGSILALSSAVMANLIVTGTDPVLAIFLAAGAGLVLGGINGLVITYGRVAPFIATLATMTIYRGATLVFTDGNPISGLTQDPLFHGFGQGDIAGLPVPAITMFLAFIILWFVLSRTSLGRKTYAVGGSEKVSYIAGIKIDRVKIFVYALTGMLCGIAGAIITSRLNSAQPTAGAGYELDAIAAVVLGGTSLAGGRGHIVGTLIGALIIGTLNNGLNILDVSSFYQQVVKGIVILLAVLADRKKA
;
A
#
# COMPACT_ATOMS: atom_id res chain seq x y z
N MET A 1 18.91 33.11 -1.11
CA MET A 1 18.22 32.06 -1.92
C MET A 1 16.75 32.43 -1.99
N ASP A 2 16.20 32.63 -3.18
CA ASP A 2 14.82 33.03 -3.37
C ASP A 2 13.85 32.06 -2.69
N SER A 3 12.85 32.60 -1.99
CA SER A 3 11.83 31.83 -1.28
C SER A 3 11.11 30.82 -2.20
N LYS A 4 11.01 31.12 -3.49
CA LYS A 4 10.47 30.23 -4.53
C LYS A 4 11.38 29.03 -4.80
N ALA A 5 12.69 29.22 -4.91
CA ALA A 5 13.65 28.13 -5.12
C ALA A 5 13.63 27.14 -3.96
N LEU A 6 13.55 27.63 -2.72
CA LEU A 6 13.44 26.77 -1.53
C LEU A 6 12.13 25.96 -1.50
N GLN A 7 11.03 26.52 -2.01
CA GLN A 7 9.75 25.81 -2.13
C GLN A 7 9.79 24.72 -3.21
N TYR A 8 10.46 24.96 -4.34
CA TYR A 8 10.66 23.95 -5.38
C TYR A 8 11.54 22.80 -4.90
N VAL A 9 12.65 23.08 -4.22
CA VAL A 9 13.54 22.05 -3.63
C VAL A 9 12.79 21.22 -2.59
N LYS A 10 11.92 21.81 -1.77
CA LYS A 10 11.08 21.06 -0.81
C LYS A 10 10.06 20.15 -1.49
N LYS A 11 9.49 20.55 -2.64
CA LYS A 11 8.57 19.69 -3.42
C LYS A 11 9.28 18.55 -4.14
N LEU A 12 10.52 18.76 -4.57
CA LEU A 12 11.33 17.78 -5.27
C LEU A 12 12.14 16.87 -4.32
N GLY A 13 12.11 17.15 -3.02
CA GLY A 13 12.87 16.39 -2.01
C GLY A 13 12.76 14.86 -2.14
N PRO A 14 11.54 14.29 -2.18
CA PRO A 14 11.38 12.86 -2.36
C PRO A 14 12.00 12.32 -3.66
N LEU A 15 11.87 13.06 -4.76
CA LEU A 15 12.45 12.67 -6.05
C LEU A 15 13.99 12.70 -6.02
N ILE A 16 14.56 13.74 -5.42
CA ILE A 16 16.02 13.85 -5.23
C ILE A 16 16.51 12.69 -4.36
N GLY A 17 15.80 12.37 -3.27
CA GLY A 17 16.10 11.24 -2.41
C GLY A 17 16.08 9.90 -3.16
N LEU A 18 15.09 9.69 -4.02
CA LEU A 18 15.00 8.50 -4.87
C LEU A 18 16.19 8.39 -5.82
N ILE A 19 16.52 9.49 -6.54
CA ILE A 19 17.64 9.51 -7.48
C ILE A 19 18.96 9.23 -6.76
N LEU A 20 19.20 9.88 -5.62
CA LEU A 20 20.41 9.66 -4.84
C LEU A 20 20.52 8.21 -4.36
N LEU A 21 19.45 7.63 -3.84
CA LEU A 21 19.42 6.23 -3.40
C LEU A 21 19.72 5.29 -4.58
N PHE A 22 19.07 5.53 -5.72
CA PHE A 22 19.26 4.75 -6.94
C PHE A 22 20.73 4.79 -7.41
N VAL A 23 21.34 5.97 -7.43
CA VAL A 23 22.75 6.15 -7.81
C VAL A 23 23.67 5.45 -6.81
N ILE A 24 23.46 5.62 -5.51
CA ILE A 24 24.29 4.98 -4.48
C ILE A 24 24.30 3.47 -4.64
N ILE A 25 23.11 2.83 -4.76
CA ILE A 25 23.02 1.38 -4.90
C ILE A 25 23.66 0.92 -6.23
N SER A 26 23.45 1.66 -7.32
CA SER A 26 24.05 1.35 -8.62
C SER A 26 25.58 1.38 -8.61
N VAL A 27 26.18 2.29 -7.85
CA VAL A 27 27.64 2.37 -7.68
C VAL A 27 28.16 1.26 -6.76
N MET A 28 27.39 0.86 -5.75
CA MET A 28 27.77 -0.20 -4.82
C MET A 28 27.70 -1.59 -5.46
N ASN A 29 26.72 -1.82 -6.36
CA ASN A 29 26.56 -3.11 -7.03
C ASN A 29 25.98 -2.92 -8.44
N ALA A 30 26.76 -3.25 -9.46
CA ALA A 30 26.37 -3.09 -10.87
C ALA A 30 25.16 -3.98 -11.26
N SER A 31 24.96 -5.13 -10.61
CA SER A 31 23.82 -6.01 -10.85
C SER A 31 22.47 -5.36 -10.51
N PHE A 32 22.49 -4.24 -9.77
CA PHE A 32 21.28 -3.44 -9.51
C PHE A 32 20.64 -2.92 -10.81
N LEU A 33 21.46 -2.55 -11.81
CA LEU A 33 20.99 -2.02 -13.09
C LEU A 33 20.62 -3.11 -14.11
N GLU A 34 20.83 -4.40 -13.79
CA GLU A 34 20.41 -5.47 -14.69
C GLU A 34 18.90 -5.42 -14.94
N PHE A 35 18.51 -5.62 -16.19
CA PHE A 35 17.10 -5.56 -16.59
C PHE A 35 16.22 -6.54 -15.83
N SER A 36 16.73 -7.72 -15.53
CA SER A 36 16.09 -8.74 -14.67
C SER A 36 15.77 -8.21 -13.28
N ASN A 37 16.73 -7.51 -12.66
CA ASN A 37 16.55 -6.91 -11.34
C ASN A 37 15.58 -5.73 -11.37
N LEU A 38 15.66 -4.84 -12.35
CA LEU A 38 14.72 -3.71 -12.47
C LEU A 38 13.28 -4.20 -12.65
N ARG A 39 13.06 -5.29 -13.37
CA ARG A 39 11.74 -5.93 -13.47
C ARG A 39 11.27 -6.48 -12.13
N ASN A 40 12.15 -7.15 -11.39
CA ASN A 40 11.83 -7.66 -10.06
C ASN A 40 11.54 -6.53 -9.07
N LEU A 41 12.31 -5.44 -9.12
CA LEU A 41 12.06 -4.22 -8.36
C LEU A 41 10.65 -3.69 -8.64
N LEU A 42 10.26 -3.55 -9.92
CA LEU A 42 8.92 -3.08 -10.30
C LEU A 42 7.82 -4.01 -9.79
N ARG A 43 8.01 -5.34 -9.86
CA ARG A 43 7.04 -6.32 -9.30
C ARG A 43 6.88 -6.16 -7.79
N GLN A 44 7.97 -5.97 -7.05
CA GLN A 44 7.94 -5.80 -5.59
C GLN A 44 7.30 -4.46 -5.19
N VAL A 45 7.73 -3.38 -5.84
CA VAL A 45 7.18 -2.04 -5.59
C VAL A 45 5.68 -2.00 -5.84
N SER A 46 5.20 -2.70 -6.87
CA SER A 46 3.79 -2.66 -7.27
C SER A 46 2.85 -3.08 -6.15
N ILE A 47 3.19 -4.11 -5.40
CA ILE A 47 2.37 -4.62 -4.29
C ILE A 47 2.24 -3.55 -3.20
N ASN A 48 3.38 -3.04 -2.73
CA ASN A 48 3.40 -2.03 -1.66
C ASN A 48 2.82 -0.68 -2.12
N ALA A 49 3.03 -0.29 -3.37
CA ALA A 49 2.50 0.95 -3.93
C ALA A 49 0.97 0.93 -4.00
N ILE A 50 0.36 -0.19 -4.44
CA ILE A 50 -1.10 -0.33 -4.48
C ILE A 50 -1.70 -0.14 -3.09
N ILE A 51 -1.11 -0.75 -2.05
CA ILE A 51 -1.53 -0.58 -0.66
C ILE A 51 -1.33 0.88 -0.21
N ALA A 52 -0.16 1.46 -0.52
CA ALA A 52 0.19 2.83 -0.14
C ALA A 52 -0.72 3.87 -0.80
N PHE A 53 -1.24 3.62 -2.00
CA PHE A 53 -2.25 4.50 -2.62
C PHE A 53 -3.53 4.55 -1.79
N GLY A 54 -4.03 3.40 -1.30
CA GLY A 54 -5.14 3.37 -0.36
C GLY A 54 -4.81 4.08 0.95
N MET A 55 -3.65 3.78 1.53
CA MET A 55 -3.17 4.42 2.76
C MET A 55 -3.07 5.95 2.62
N THR A 56 -2.81 6.47 1.42
CA THR A 56 -2.82 7.92 1.15
C THR A 56 -4.18 8.54 1.46
N PHE A 57 -5.28 7.90 1.04
CA PHE A 57 -6.62 8.38 1.34
C PHE A 57 -6.92 8.30 2.83
N VAL A 58 -6.51 7.22 3.50
CA VAL A 58 -6.67 7.07 4.95
C VAL A 58 -5.94 8.17 5.70
N ILE A 59 -4.64 8.37 5.42
CA ILE A 59 -3.82 9.39 6.08
C ILE A 59 -4.33 10.79 5.77
N LEU A 60 -4.79 11.05 4.55
CA LEU A 60 -5.41 12.34 4.21
C LEU A 60 -6.66 12.64 5.04
N THR A 61 -7.40 11.64 5.54
CA THR A 61 -8.51 11.87 6.48
C THR A 61 -8.08 11.97 7.95
N GLY A 62 -6.77 11.96 8.24
CA GLY A 62 -6.23 11.97 9.60
C GLY A 62 -6.26 10.60 10.28
N GLY A 63 -6.51 9.52 9.54
CA GLY A 63 -6.50 8.14 10.04
C GLY A 63 -5.20 7.40 9.74
N ILE A 64 -5.05 6.22 10.34
CA ILE A 64 -4.00 5.23 10.02
C ILE A 64 -4.69 3.87 9.96
N ASP A 65 -4.32 3.03 8.98
CA ASP A 65 -4.81 1.66 8.87
C ASP A 65 -3.68 0.66 9.02
N LEU A 66 -3.59 0.05 10.19
CA LEU A 66 -2.59 -0.99 10.48
C LEU A 66 -3.01 -2.37 9.96
N SER A 67 -4.26 -2.54 9.57
CA SER A 67 -4.79 -3.85 9.18
C SER A 67 -4.51 -4.25 7.73
N VAL A 68 -3.93 -3.35 6.92
CA VAL A 68 -3.73 -3.56 5.47
C VAL A 68 -3.01 -4.87 5.14
N GLY A 69 -1.96 -5.22 5.90
CA GLY A 69 -1.22 -6.47 5.71
C GLY A 69 -2.04 -7.71 6.08
N SER A 70 -2.89 -7.64 7.12
CA SER A 70 -3.75 -8.75 7.51
C SER A 70 -4.99 -8.88 6.60
N ILE A 71 -5.53 -7.77 6.08
CA ILE A 71 -6.56 -7.79 5.02
C ILE A 71 -6.01 -8.47 3.77
N LEU A 72 -4.79 -8.12 3.35
CA LEU A 72 -4.10 -8.78 2.24
C LEU A 72 -4.05 -10.29 2.46
N ALA A 73 -3.57 -10.75 3.62
CA ALA A 73 -3.40 -12.16 3.91
C ALA A 73 -4.75 -12.91 3.91
N LEU A 74 -5.77 -12.36 4.58
CA LEU A 74 -7.08 -12.99 4.66
C LEU A 74 -7.76 -13.05 3.28
N SER A 75 -7.72 -11.97 2.52
CA SER A 75 -8.25 -11.94 1.14
C SER A 75 -7.53 -12.94 0.23
N SER A 76 -6.21 -13.07 0.39
CA SER A 76 -5.41 -14.08 -0.33
C SER A 76 -5.80 -15.50 0.02
N ALA A 77 -5.99 -15.78 1.31
CA ALA A 77 -6.38 -17.11 1.78
C ALA A 77 -7.78 -17.49 1.27
N VAL A 78 -8.74 -16.54 1.31
CA VAL A 78 -10.09 -16.75 0.74
C VAL A 78 -9.99 -17.06 -0.76
N MET A 79 -9.24 -16.26 -1.52
CA MET A 79 -9.03 -16.48 -2.96
C MET A 79 -8.42 -17.87 -3.23
N ALA A 80 -7.35 -18.21 -2.51
CA ALA A 80 -6.66 -19.47 -2.69
C ALA A 80 -7.59 -20.67 -2.42
N ASN A 81 -8.38 -20.61 -1.34
CA ASN A 81 -9.35 -21.64 -1.02
C ASN A 81 -10.42 -21.79 -2.12
N LEU A 82 -10.92 -20.66 -2.66
CA LEU A 82 -11.88 -20.68 -3.76
C LEU A 82 -11.30 -21.36 -5.01
N ILE A 83 -10.04 -21.09 -5.34
CA ILE A 83 -9.36 -21.71 -6.50
C ILE A 83 -9.22 -23.22 -6.29
N VAL A 84 -8.73 -23.68 -5.13
CA VAL A 84 -8.55 -25.12 -4.89
C VAL A 84 -9.88 -25.86 -4.77
N THR A 85 -10.99 -25.17 -4.47
CA THR A 85 -12.35 -25.76 -4.49
C THR A 85 -13.03 -25.67 -5.85
N GLY A 86 -12.32 -25.23 -6.92
CA GLY A 86 -12.79 -25.27 -8.28
C GLY A 86 -13.43 -23.98 -8.81
N THR A 87 -13.32 -22.85 -8.08
CA THR A 87 -13.75 -21.56 -8.59
C THR A 87 -12.81 -21.07 -9.69
N ASP A 88 -13.35 -20.46 -10.73
CA ASP A 88 -12.55 -19.84 -11.78
C ASP A 88 -11.53 -18.83 -11.20
N PRO A 89 -10.24 -18.92 -11.58
CA PRO A 89 -9.19 -18.12 -10.98
C PRO A 89 -9.37 -16.60 -11.19
N VAL A 90 -9.91 -16.19 -12.34
CA VAL A 90 -10.16 -14.77 -12.60
C VAL A 90 -11.29 -14.25 -11.69
N LEU A 91 -12.37 -15.03 -11.55
CA LEU A 91 -13.44 -14.71 -10.61
C LEU A 91 -12.92 -14.65 -9.17
N ALA A 92 -12.03 -15.58 -8.77
CA ALA A 92 -11.44 -15.58 -7.44
C ALA A 92 -10.61 -14.32 -7.16
N ILE A 93 -9.91 -13.74 -8.15
CA ILE A 93 -9.21 -12.46 -8.02
C ILE A 93 -10.21 -11.33 -7.70
N PHE A 94 -11.35 -11.25 -8.39
CA PHE A 94 -12.37 -10.24 -8.09
C PHE A 94 -12.99 -10.44 -6.71
N LEU A 95 -13.19 -11.70 -6.30
CA LEU A 95 -13.69 -12.02 -4.96
C LEU A 95 -12.69 -11.65 -3.86
N ALA A 96 -11.37 -11.78 -4.12
CA ALA A 96 -10.34 -11.29 -3.19
C ALA A 96 -10.41 -9.76 -3.00
N ALA A 97 -10.57 -9.01 -4.10
CA ALA A 97 -10.77 -7.56 -4.02
C ALA A 97 -12.06 -7.21 -3.26
N GLY A 98 -13.15 -7.95 -3.50
CA GLY A 98 -14.42 -7.82 -2.78
C GLY A 98 -14.29 -8.14 -1.29
N ALA A 99 -13.59 -9.22 -0.93
CA ALA A 99 -13.31 -9.55 0.46
C ALA A 99 -12.53 -8.44 1.16
N GLY A 100 -11.47 -7.93 0.51
CA GLY A 100 -10.72 -6.79 1.00
C GLY A 100 -11.59 -5.55 1.21
N LEU A 101 -12.47 -5.22 0.25
CA LEU A 101 -13.42 -4.11 0.36
C LEU A 101 -14.34 -4.25 1.56
N VAL A 102 -14.86 -5.44 1.82
CA VAL A 102 -15.73 -5.73 2.98
C VAL A 102 -14.95 -5.57 4.28
N LEU A 103 -13.75 -6.15 4.39
CA LEU A 103 -12.90 -6.06 5.59
C LEU A 103 -12.50 -4.61 5.89
N GLY A 104 -12.08 -3.85 4.87
CA GLY A 104 -11.82 -2.42 5.03
C GLY A 104 -13.08 -1.62 5.37
N GLY A 105 -14.22 -1.98 4.77
CA GLY A 105 -15.53 -1.40 5.11
C GLY A 105 -15.90 -1.60 6.57
N ILE A 106 -15.65 -2.80 7.13
CA ILE A 106 -15.83 -3.08 8.56
C ILE A 106 -14.97 -2.14 9.41
N ASN A 107 -13.69 -1.90 9.04
CA ASN A 107 -12.87 -0.92 9.73
C ASN A 107 -13.50 0.46 9.72
N GLY A 108 -13.96 0.91 8.55
CA GLY A 108 -14.64 2.18 8.40
C GLY A 108 -15.89 2.29 9.28
N LEU A 109 -16.69 1.23 9.38
CA LEU A 109 -17.88 1.17 10.23
C LEU A 109 -17.53 1.24 11.73
N VAL A 110 -16.52 0.48 12.16
CA VAL A 110 -16.06 0.49 13.56
C VAL A 110 -15.54 1.87 13.96
N ILE A 111 -14.77 2.51 13.08
CA ILE A 111 -14.23 3.85 13.33
C ILE A 111 -15.34 4.90 13.42
N THR A 112 -16.31 4.86 12.50
CA THR A 112 -17.34 5.90 12.41
C THR A 112 -18.44 5.69 13.42
N TYR A 113 -19.10 4.55 13.40
CA TYR A 113 -20.25 4.28 14.29
C TYR A 113 -19.82 3.81 15.68
N GLY A 114 -18.72 3.07 15.79
CA GLY A 114 -18.11 2.71 17.07
C GLY A 114 -17.39 3.87 17.75
N ARG A 115 -17.12 4.97 17.01
CA ARG A 115 -16.37 6.14 17.51
C ARG A 115 -15.01 5.77 18.11
N VAL A 116 -14.41 4.71 17.58
CA VAL A 116 -13.09 4.23 18.02
C VAL A 116 -12.01 4.98 17.25
N ALA A 117 -10.94 5.38 17.93
CA ALA A 117 -9.80 5.99 17.27
C ALA A 117 -9.24 5.08 16.15
N PRO A 118 -8.97 5.60 14.94
CA PRO A 118 -8.57 4.78 13.79
C PRO A 118 -7.41 3.83 14.08
N PHE A 119 -6.37 4.32 14.76
CA PHE A 119 -5.21 3.51 15.14
C PHE A 119 -5.61 2.31 16.02
N ILE A 120 -6.46 2.51 17.01
CA ILE A 120 -6.90 1.44 17.94
C ILE A 120 -7.80 0.43 17.21
N ALA A 121 -8.75 0.93 16.41
CA ALA A 121 -9.65 0.08 15.64
C ALA A 121 -8.87 -0.82 14.67
N THR A 122 -7.94 -0.24 13.90
CA THR A 122 -7.18 -0.98 12.89
C THR A 122 -6.10 -1.88 13.50
N LEU A 123 -5.55 -1.55 14.66
CA LEU A 123 -4.68 -2.45 15.42
C LEU A 123 -5.45 -3.69 15.91
N ALA A 124 -6.66 -3.50 16.43
CA ALA A 124 -7.51 -4.60 16.85
C ALA A 124 -7.91 -5.49 15.66
N THR A 125 -8.37 -4.89 14.56
CA THR A 125 -8.76 -5.65 13.36
C THR A 125 -7.56 -6.28 12.67
N MET A 126 -6.37 -5.70 12.71
CA MET A 126 -5.12 -6.34 12.27
C MET A 126 -4.92 -7.69 12.96
N THR A 127 -5.07 -7.71 14.28
CA THR A 127 -4.93 -8.94 15.08
C THR A 127 -6.05 -9.93 14.79
N ILE A 128 -7.30 -9.45 14.69
CA ILE A 128 -8.47 -10.29 14.37
C ILE A 128 -8.31 -10.92 12.98
N TYR A 129 -8.00 -10.14 11.94
CA TYR A 129 -7.89 -10.65 10.57
C TYR A 129 -6.67 -11.57 10.41
N ARG A 130 -5.56 -11.29 11.09
CA ARG A 130 -4.40 -12.19 11.13
C ARG A 130 -4.76 -13.51 11.81
N GLY A 131 -5.40 -13.45 12.97
CA GLY A 131 -5.89 -14.63 13.67
C GLY A 131 -6.89 -15.43 12.83
N ALA A 132 -7.87 -14.76 12.20
CA ALA A 132 -8.82 -15.38 11.30
C ALA A 132 -8.12 -16.08 10.11
N THR A 133 -7.08 -15.46 9.54
CA THR A 133 -6.29 -16.09 8.47
C THR A 133 -5.63 -17.38 8.95
N LEU A 134 -4.97 -17.34 10.12
CA LEU A 134 -4.29 -18.51 10.69
C LEU A 134 -5.28 -19.62 11.03
N VAL A 135 -6.44 -19.30 11.59
CA VAL A 135 -7.51 -20.30 11.86
C VAL A 135 -8.03 -20.88 10.55
N PHE A 136 -8.30 -20.04 9.55
CA PHE A 136 -8.85 -20.48 8.26
C PHE A 136 -7.91 -21.38 7.48
N THR A 137 -6.61 -21.20 7.63
CA THR A 137 -5.57 -21.98 6.92
C THR A 137 -4.92 -23.06 7.79
N ASP A 138 -5.36 -23.20 9.05
CA ASP A 138 -4.69 -24.05 10.05
C ASP A 138 -3.19 -23.75 10.16
N GLY A 139 -2.84 -22.46 10.04
CA GLY A 139 -1.46 -21.97 10.06
C GLY A 139 -0.59 -22.35 8.86
N ASN A 140 -1.13 -23.10 7.90
CA ASN A 140 -0.38 -23.61 6.75
C ASN A 140 -0.63 -22.77 5.49
N PRO A 141 0.37 -22.68 4.58
CA PRO A 141 0.16 -22.09 3.27
C PRO A 141 -0.80 -22.91 2.40
N ILE A 142 -1.72 -22.24 1.70
CA ILE A 142 -2.52 -22.89 0.64
C ILE A 142 -1.72 -22.77 -0.65
N SER A 143 -1.18 -23.91 -1.15
CA SER A 143 -0.24 -23.96 -2.27
C SER A 143 -0.78 -24.78 -3.43
N GLY A 144 -0.12 -24.69 -4.61
CA GLY A 144 -0.49 -25.49 -5.79
C GLY A 144 -1.86 -25.11 -6.33
N LEU A 145 -2.18 -23.80 -6.38
CA LEU A 145 -3.53 -23.32 -6.60
C LEU A 145 -4.06 -23.68 -7.98
N THR A 146 -3.31 -23.39 -9.05
CA THR A 146 -3.73 -23.63 -10.43
C THR A 146 -2.55 -23.49 -11.38
N GLN A 147 -2.70 -24.06 -12.60
CA GLN A 147 -1.79 -23.84 -13.72
C GLN A 147 -2.39 -22.89 -14.78
N ASP A 148 -3.49 -22.23 -14.45
CA ASP A 148 -4.15 -21.30 -15.35
C ASP A 148 -3.22 -20.17 -15.79
N PRO A 149 -3.03 -19.94 -17.11
CA PRO A 149 -2.11 -18.92 -17.62
C PRO A 149 -2.51 -17.49 -17.25
N LEU A 150 -3.80 -17.18 -17.11
CA LEU A 150 -4.28 -15.85 -16.75
C LEU A 150 -3.97 -15.57 -15.28
N PHE A 151 -4.15 -16.57 -14.41
CA PHE A 151 -3.78 -16.45 -13.00
C PHE A 151 -2.28 -16.23 -12.84
N HIS A 152 -1.44 -17.08 -13.44
CA HIS A 152 0.01 -16.90 -13.42
C HIS A 152 0.45 -15.58 -14.06
N GLY A 153 -0.19 -15.21 -15.16
CA GLY A 153 0.05 -13.94 -15.85
C GLY A 153 -0.19 -12.73 -14.98
N PHE A 154 -1.15 -12.79 -14.05
CA PHE A 154 -1.47 -11.67 -13.18
C PHE A 154 -0.32 -11.31 -12.21
N GLY A 155 0.40 -12.30 -11.67
CA GLY A 155 1.52 -12.08 -10.73
C GLY A 155 2.91 -12.13 -11.36
N GLN A 156 3.10 -12.94 -12.42
CA GLN A 156 4.40 -13.22 -13.01
C GLN A 156 4.53 -12.75 -14.46
N GLY A 157 3.39 -12.51 -15.15
CA GLY A 157 3.36 -12.18 -16.57
C GLY A 157 4.02 -10.85 -16.90
N ASP A 158 4.35 -10.73 -18.19
CA ASP A 158 4.92 -9.53 -18.78
C ASP A 158 4.18 -9.19 -20.07
N ILE A 159 3.86 -7.92 -20.24
CA ILE A 159 3.28 -7.37 -21.47
C ILE A 159 4.24 -6.32 -22.02
N ALA A 160 4.74 -6.53 -23.23
CA ALA A 160 5.72 -5.64 -23.87
C ALA A 160 6.96 -5.34 -22.99
N GLY A 161 7.41 -6.32 -22.19
CA GLY A 161 8.57 -6.19 -21.31
C GLY A 161 8.29 -5.55 -19.96
N LEU A 162 7.05 -5.10 -19.71
CA LEU A 162 6.62 -4.57 -18.41
C LEU A 162 5.89 -5.65 -17.61
N PRO A 163 6.23 -5.85 -16.33
CA PRO A 163 5.51 -6.78 -15.46
C PRO A 163 4.03 -6.39 -15.31
N VAL A 164 3.12 -7.36 -15.40
CA VAL A 164 1.68 -7.15 -15.20
C VAL A 164 1.38 -6.50 -13.84
N PRO A 165 2.04 -6.86 -12.72
CA PRO A 165 1.90 -6.14 -11.46
C PRO A 165 2.21 -4.63 -11.57
N ALA A 166 3.22 -4.25 -12.36
CA ALA A 166 3.55 -2.85 -12.58
C ALA A 166 2.47 -2.13 -13.41
N ILE A 167 1.92 -2.79 -14.41
CA ILE A 167 0.79 -2.26 -15.20
C ILE A 167 -0.42 -2.05 -14.28
N THR A 168 -0.74 -3.04 -13.44
CA THR A 168 -1.84 -2.93 -12.46
C THR A 168 -1.62 -1.78 -11.49
N MET A 169 -0.39 -1.59 -11.00
CA MET A 169 0.00 -0.45 -10.15
C MET A 169 -0.23 0.89 -10.87
N PHE A 170 0.22 1.03 -12.11
CA PHE A 170 0.05 2.27 -12.86
C PHE A 170 -1.42 2.56 -13.19
N LEU A 171 -2.21 1.54 -13.50
CA LEU A 171 -3.67 1.70 -13.68
C LEU A 171 -4.33 2.17 -12.38
N ALA A 172 -4.03 1.52 -11.26
CA ALA A 172 -4.51 1.94 -9.94
C ALA A 172 -4.08 3.38 -9.63
N PHE A 173 -2.80 3.73 -9.90
CA PHE A 173 -2.30 5.09 -9.73
C PHE A 173 -3.10 6.12 -10.53
N ILE A 174 -3.32 5.89 -11.82
CA ILE A 174 -4.04 6.83 -12.70
C ILE A 174 -5.48 7.01 -12.22
N ILE A 175 -6.18 5.91 -11.90
CA ILE A 175 -7.56 5.95 -11.41
C ILE A 175 -7.63 6.73 -10.09
N LEU A 176 -6.77 6.40 -9.13
CA LEU A 176 -6.80 7.01 -7.81
C LEU A 176 -6.28 8.45 -7.82
N TRP A 177 -5.32 8.77 -8.67
CA TRP A 177 -4.92 10.16 -8.94
C TRP A 177 -6.08 10.97 -9.47
N PHE A 178 -6.83 10.45 -10.44
CA PHE A 178 -8.02 11.11 -10.96
C PHE A 178 -9.09 11.27 -9.87
N VAL A 179 -9.37 10.23 -9.10
CA VAL A 179 -10.33 10.28 -7.99
C VAL A 179 -9.93 11.34 -6.97
N LEU A 180 -8.67 11.37 -6.54
CA LEU A 180 -8.20 12.30 -5.53
C LEU A 180 -8.13 13.74 -6.02
N SER A 181 -7.70 13.97 -7.28
CA SER A 181 -7.44 15.33 -7.79
C SER A 181 -8.63 15.96 -8.50
N ARG A 182 -9.55 15.17 -9.07
CA ARG A 182 -10.61 15.66 -9.96
C ARG A 182 -12.03 15.44 -9.46
N THR A 183 -12.27 14.53 -8.50
CA THR A 183 -13.63 14.21 -8.06
C THR A 183 -14.04 14.95 -6.78
N SER A 184 -15.34 14.92 -6.49
CA SER A 184 -15.89 15.44 -5.23
C SER A 184 -15.41 14.65 -4.02
N LEU A 185 -15.15 13.33 -4.20
CA LEU A 185 -14.64 12.48 -3.14
C LEU A 185 -13.27 12.95 -2.68
N GLY A 186 -12.34 13.20 -3.61
CA GLY A 186 -11.01 13.73 -3.28
C GLY A 186 -11.09 15.05 -2.49
N ARG A 187 -11.91 16.00 -2.96
CA ARG A 187 -12.12 17.26 -2.23
C ARG A 187 -12.66 17.06 -0.82
N LYS A 188 -13.61 16.13 -0.65
CA LYS A 188 -14.16 15.77 0.68
C LYS A 188 -13.13 15.10 1.56
N THR A 189 -12.27 14.24 1.00
CA THR A 189 -11.16 13.60 1.73
C THR A 189 -10.20 14.65 2.31
N TYR A 190 -9.77 15.63 1.50
CA TYR A 190 -8.93 16.73 1.97
C TYR A 190 -9.63 17.60 3.01
N ALA A 191 -10.91 17.91 2.80
CA ALA A 191 -11.68 18.75 3.72
C ALA A 191 -11.81 18.08 5.10
N VAL A 192 -12.18 16.79 5.14
CA VAL A 192 -12.30 16.00 6.39
C VAL A 192 -10.99 15.99 7.15
N GLY A 193 -9.87 15.75 6.46
CA GLY A 193 -8.55 15.76 7.10
C GLY A 193 -8.06 17.14 7.53
N GLY A 194 -8.53 18.20 6.86
CA GLY A 194 -8.20 19.56 7.26
C GLY A 194 -8.90 19.98 8.57
N SER A 195 -10.19 19.67 8.71
CA SER A 195 -10.97 19.84 9.94
C SER A 195 -12.31 19.12 9.82
N GLU A 196 -12.51 18.10 10.63
CA GLU A 196 -13.81 17.39 10.68
C GLU A 196 -14.95 18.35 11.09
N LYS A 197 -14.71 19.23 12.07
CA LYS A 197 -15.71 20.19 12.54
C LYS A 197 -16.17 21.15 11.44
N VAL A 198 -15.24 21.71 10.68
CA VAL A 198 -15.55 22.61 9.55
C VAL A 198 -16.25 21.84 8.44
N SER A 199 -15.80 20.63 8.14
CA SER A 199 -16.41 19.76 7.13
C SER A 199 -17.85 19.37 7.47
N TYR A 200 -18.15 19.11 8.74
CA TYR A 200 -19.50 18.85 9.21
C TYR A 200 -20.42 20.06 9.01
N ILE A 201 -19.96 21.27 9.40
CA ILE A 201 -20.70 22.53 9.21
C ILE A 201 -20.96 22.80 7.72
N ALA A 202 -20.01 22.43 6.85
CA ALA A 202 -20.14 22.53 5.39
C ALA A 202 -21.04 21.41 4.77
N GLY A 203 -21.70 20.59 5.58
CA GLY A 203 -22.63 19.55 5.13
C GLY A 203 -21.97 18.28 4.57
N ILE A 204 -20.68 18.08 4.82
CA ILE A 204 -19.98 16.84 4.38
C ILE A 204 -20.34 15.70 5.32
N LYS A 205 -20.83 14.59 4.75
CA LYS A 205 -21.11 13.36 5.48
C LYS A 205 -19.81 12.63 5.80
N ILE A 206 -19.15 13.01 6.90
CA ILE A 206 -17.81 12.54 7.30
C ILE A 206 -17.75 11.01 7.35
N ASP A 207 -18.75 10.38 7.99
CA ASP A 207 -18.82 8.92 8.14
C ASP A 207 -18.75 8.20 6.80
N ARG A 208 -19.50 8.67 5.79
CA ARG A 208 -19.49 8.08 4.46
C ARG A 208 -18.12 8.21 3.78
N VAL A 209 -17.44 9.33 3.97
CA VAL A 209 -16.10 9.55 3.43
C VAL A 209 -15.12 8.56 4.09
N LYS A 210 -15.13 8.45 5.41
CA LYS A 210 -14.26 7.53 6.14
C LYS A 210 -14.54 6.08 5.75
N ILE A 211 -15.79 5.62 5.79
CA ILE A 211 -16.14 4.24 5.41
C ILE A 211 -15.65 3.93 3.99
N PHE A 212 -15.90 4.84 3.05
CA PHE A 212 -15.44 4.64 1.67
C PHE A 212 -13.92 4.54 1.55
N VAL A 213 -13.18 5.39 2.26
CA VAL A 213 -11.72 5.41 2.22
C VAL A 213 -11.13 4.11 2.76
N TYR A 214 -11.63 3.61 3.89
CA TYR A 214 -11.18 2.33 4.43
C TYR A 214 -11.59 1.14 3.55
N ALA A 215 -12.81 1.13 3.01
CA ALA A 215 -13.27 0.11 2.08
C ALA A 215 -12.41 0.07 0.80
N LEU A 216 -12.10 1.24 0.22
CA LEU A 216 -11.20 1.38 -0.92
C LEU A 216 -9.80 0.82 -0.61
N THR A 217 -9.25 1.17 0.55
CA THR A 217 -7.94 0.67 1.00
C THR A 217 -7.96 -0.85 1.13
N GLY A 218 -9.00 -1.41 1.74
CA GLY A 218 -9.16 -2.85 1.84
C GLY A 218 -9.27 -3.54 0.48
N MET A 219 -10.01 -2.96 -0.47
CA MET A 219 -10.08 -3.47 -1.84
C MET A 219 -8.70 -3.52 -2.50
N LEU A 220 -7.90 -2.48 -2.35
CA LEU A 220 -6.54 -2.43 -2.87
C LEU A 220 -5.61 -3.46 -2.19
N CYS A 221 -5.81 -3.73 -0.90
CA CYS A 221 -5.13 -4.82 -0.20
C CYS A 221 -5.51 -6.19 -0.77
N GLY A 222 -6.78 -6.41 -1.11
CA GLY A 222 -7.24 -7.63 -1.79
C GLY A 222 -6.60 -7.81 -3.17
N ILE A 223 -6.49 -6.75 -3.96
CA ILE A 223 -5.79 -6.76 -5.27
C ILE A 223 -4.30 -7.06 -5.07
N ALA A 224 -3.63 -6.40 -4.13
CA ALA A 224 -2.23 -6.65 -3.81
C ALA A 224 -2.00 -8.09 -3.32
N GLY A 225 -2.95 -8.62 -2.55
CA GLY A 225 -2.99 -10.02 -2.11
C GLY A 225 -3.11 -11.00 -3.27
N ALA A 226 -3.98 -10.72 -4.22
CA ALA A 226 -4.12 -11.54 -5.42
C ALA A 226 -2.82 -11.56 -6.26
N ILE A 227 -2.15 -10.41 -6.39
CA ILE A 227 -0.86 -10.32 -7.11
C ILE A 227 0.22 -11.18 -6.42
N ILE A 228 0.40 -11.04 -5.11
CA ILE A 228 1.45 -11.81 -4.40
C ILE A 228 1.15 -13.30 -4.40
N THR A 229 -0.12 -13.68 -4.24
CA THR A 229 -0.54 -15.10 -4.25
C THR A 229 -0.37 -15.72 -5.63
N SER A 230 -0.73 -15.01 -6.69
CA SER A 230 -0.47 -15.43 -8.07
C SER A 230 1.04 -15.56 -8.34
N ARG A 231 1.84 -14.61 -7.85
CA ARG A 231 3.30 -14.62 -8.01
C ARG A 231 3.96 -15.83 -7.34
N LEU A 232 3.47 -16.23 -6.17
CA LEU A 232 4.02 -17.35 -5.38
C LEU A 232 3.34 -18.67 -5.67
N ASN A 233 2.24 -18.65 -6.43
CA ASN A 233 1.29 -19.77 -6.57
C ASN A 233 0.91 -20.38 -5.21
N SER A 234 0.83 -19.53 -4.19
CA SER A 234 0.56 -19.90 -2.80
C SER A 234 0.07 -18.71 -1.99
N ALA A 235 -0.94 -18.91 -1.17
CA ALA A 235 -1.37 -17.93 -0.17
C ALA A 235 -0.70 -18.23 1.17
N GLN A 236 0.17 -17.32 1.60
CA GLN A 236 0.90 -17.44 2.87
C GLN A 236 0.11 -16.76 4.00
N PRO A 237 -0.18 -17.44 5.12
CA PRO A 237 -0.95 -16.87 6.23
C PRO A 237 -0.30 -15.63 6.86
N THR A 238 1.03 -15.56 6.78
CA THR A 238 1.84 -14.44 7.30
C THR A 238 2.15 -13.38 6.26
N ALA A 239 1.61 -13.49 5.03
CA ALA A 239 1.81 -12.50 3.99
C ALA A 239 1.44 -11.09 4.47
N GLY A 240 2.14 -10.08 3.95
CA GLY A 240 1.87 -8.70 4.26
C GLY A 240 2.27 -8.24 5.66
N ALA A 241 2.94 -9.06 6.47
CA ALA A 241 3.48 -8.60 7.76
C ALA A 241 4.52 -7.49 7.53
N GLY A 242 4.30 -6.32 8.16
CA GLY A 242 5.14 -5.13 7.98
C GLY A 242 4.78 -4.25 6.78
N TYR A 243 3.86 -4.66 5.90
CA TYR A 243 3.43 -3.84 4.76
C TYR A 243 2.68 -2.57 5.19
N GLU A 244 2.04 -2.59 6.35
CA GLU A 244 1.45 -1.41 6.97
C GLU A 244 2.51 -0.32 7.22
N LEU A 245 3.69 -0.70 7.73
CA LEU A 245 4.79 0.22 7.98
C LEU A 245 5.42 0.72 6.68
N ASP A 246 5.63 -0.17 5.71
CA ASP A 246 6.14 0.19 4.39
C ASP A 246 5.17 1.15 3.65
N ALA A 247 3.85 0.94 3.76
CA ALA A 247 2.84 1.81 3.15
C ALA A 247 2.81 3.20 3.82
N ILE A 248 2.82 3.25 5.17
CA ILE A 248 2.90 4.53 5.91
C ILE A 248 4.18 5.27 5.54
N ALA A 249 5.33 4.58 5.53
CA ALA A 249 6.61 5.16 5.15
C ALA A 249 6.57 5.75 3.72
N ALA A 250 6.02 5.02 2.76
CA ALA A 250 5.88 5.48 1.39
C ALA A 250 5.04 6.76 1.30
N VAL A 251 3.92 6.82 2.04
CA VAL A 251 3.02 7.98 2.06
C VAL A 251 3.69 9.19 2.69
N VAL A 252 4.40 9.01 3.83
CA VAL A 252 5.06 10.10 4.56
C VAL A 252 6.30 10.59 3.82
N LEU A 253 7.16 9.69 3.32
CA LEU A 253 8.29 10.04 2.46
C LEU A 253 7.84 10.77 1.19
N GLY A 254 6.66 10.41 0.68
CA GLY A 254 6.00 11.10 -0.43
C GLY A 254 5.51 12.50 -0.10
N GLY A 255 5.60 12.94 1.17
CA GLY A 255 5.26 14.28 1.64
C GLY A 255 3.78 14.47 2.01
N THR A 256 3.04 13.39 2.24
CA THR A 256 1.70 13.45 2.83
C THR A 256 1.81 13.59 4.34
N SER A 257 1.11 14.54 4.93
CA SER A 257 1.14 14.82 6.36
C SER A 257 0.30 13.82 7.16
N LEU A 258 0.87 13.28 8.23
CA LEU A 258 0.15 12.41 9.17
C LEU A 258 -0.98 13.12 9.93
N ALA A 259 -0.95 14.45 10.00
CA ALA A 259 -2.03 15.24 10.57
C ALA A 259 -3.28 15.32 9.66
N GLY A 260 -3.20 14.82 8.43
CA GLY A 260 -4.28 14.86 7.44
C GLY A 260 -4.32 16.16 6.62
N GLY A 261 -5.23 16.22 5.67
CA GLY A 261 -5.57 17.39 4.87
C GLY A 261 -4.51 17.86 3.85
N ARG A 262 -3.30 17.30 3.85
CA ARG A 262 -2.19 17.69 2.96
C ARG A 262 -1.45 16.47 2.45
N GLY A 263 -1.28 16.35 1.15
CA GLY A 263 -0.55 15.26 0.50
C GLY A 263 -0.94 15.08 -0.95
N HIS A 264 -0.21 14.20 -1.65
CA HIS A 264 -0.42 13.93 -3.07
C HIS A 264 -0.06 12.47 -3.39
N ILE A 265 -0.91 11.80 -4.14
CA ILE A 265 -0.68 10.40 -4.53
C ILE A 265 0.58 10.22 -5.42
N VAL A 266 0.98 11.25 -6.17
CA VAL A 266 2.25 11.26 -6.93
C VAL A 266 3.42 11.16 -5.98
N GLY A 267 3.38 11.87 -4.85
CA GLY A 267 4.39 11.73 -3.80
C GLY A 267 4.45 10.31 -3.25
N THR A 268 3.30 9.70 -2.99
CA THR A 268 3.22 8.31 -2.51
C THR A 268 3.86 7.33 -3.50
N LEU A 269 3.67 7.50 -4.81
CA LEU A 269 4.34 6.69 -5.82
C LEU A 269 5.87 6.81 -5.71
N ILE A 270 6.39 8.03 -5.55
CA ILE A 270 7.83 8.27 -5.35
C ILE A 270 8.30 7.63 -4.04
N GLY A 271 7.54 7.77 -2.96
CA GLY A 271 7.84 7.16 -1.67
C GLY A 271 7.85 5.63 -1.72
N ALA A 272 6.89 5.02 -2.44
CA ALA A 272 6.87 3.57 -2.65
C ALA A 272 8.08 3.09 -3.47
N LEU A 273 8.51 3.87 -4.46
CA LEU A 273 9.74 3.60 -5.18
C LEU A 273 10.98 3.71 -4.28
N ILE A 274 11.03 4.69 -3.36
CA ILE A 274 12.13 4.80 -2.39
C ILE A 274 12.20 3.56 -1.50
N ILE A 275 11.08 3.16 -0.88
CA ILE A 275 11.05 1.98 0.00
C ILE A 275 11.38 0.70 -0.78
N GLY A 276 10.82 0.54 -1.97
CA GLY A 276 11.11 -0.64 -2.81
C GLY A 276 12.57 -0.69 -3.30
N THR A 277 13.13 0.46 -3.69
CA THR A 277 14.56 0.56 -4.07
C THR A 277 15.47 0.25 -2.88
N LEU A 278 15.12 0.74 -1.69
CA LEU A 278 15.86 0.42 -0.46
C LEU A 278 15.83 -1.08 -0.17
N ASN A 279 14.65 -1.70 -0.20
CA ASN A 279 14.49 -3.13 0.06
C ASN A 279 15.25 -3.99 -0.97
N ASN A 280 15.11 -3.67 -2.25
CA ASN A 280 15.80 -4.37 -3.33
C ASN A 280 17.33 -4.18 -3.25
N GLY A 281 17.78 -2.95 -3.00
CA GLY A 281 19.20 -2.65 -2.85
C GLY A 281 19.84 -3.40 -1.67
N LEU A 282 19.19 -3.41 -0.51
CA LEU A 282 19.66 -4.15 0.66
C LEU A 282 19.72 -5.67 0.39
N ASN A 283 18.78 -6.21 -0.38
CA ASN A 283 18.80 -7.61 -0.81
C ASN A 283 19.98 -7.92 -1.74
N ILE A 284 20.26 -7.05 -2.71
CA ILE A 284 21.39 -7.23 -3.66
C ILE A 284 22.75 -7.11 -2.95
N LEU A 285 22.79 -6.33 -1.87
CA LEU A 285 23.97 -6.15 -1.03
C LEU A 285 24.12 -7.25 0.04
N ASP A 286 23.30 -8.32 -0.03
CA ASP A 286 23.27 -9.44 0.91
C ASP A 286 23.10 -9.02 2.40
N VAL A 287 22.44 -7.88 2.62
CA VAL A 287 22.10 -7.44 3.98
C VAL A 287 21.00 -8.34 4.54
N SER A 288 21.24 -8.96 5.69
CA SER A 288 20.26 -9.86 6.30
C SER A 288 18.93 -9.17 6.60
N SER A 289 17.82 -9.90 6.51
CA SER A 289 16.46 -9.38 6.74
C SER A 289 16.29 -8.70 8.09
N PHE A 290 17.06 -9.10 9.09
CA PHE A 290 17.04 -8.48 10.42
C PHE A 290 17.57 -7.04 10.38
N TYR A 291 18.70 -6.80 9.73
CA TYR A 291 19.23 -5.45 9.54
C TYR A 291 18.35 -4.60 8.63
N GLN A 292 17.72 -5.20 7.63
CA GLN A 292 16.75 -4.49 6.78
C GLN A 292 15.60 -3.91 7.60
N GLN A 293 15.09 -4.64 8.61
CA GLN A 293 14.04 -4.13 9.50
C GLN A 293 14.53 -2.93 10.33
N VAL A 294 15.76 -2.96 10.82
CA VAL A 294 16.36 -1.84 11.56
C VAL A 294 16.49 -0.60 10.66
N VAL A 295 17.01 -0.78 9.44
CA VAL A 295 17.15 0.32 8.47
C VAL A 295 15.79 0.93 8.11
N LYS A 296 14.77 0.09 7.86
CA LYS A 296 13.40 0.56 7.61
C LYS A 296 12.87 1.39 8.78
N GLY A 297 13.02 0.89 10.01
CA GLY A 297 12.59 1.62 11.21
C GLY A 297 13.25 2.99 11.32
N ILE A 298 14.55 3.09 11.06
CA ILE A 298 15.29 4.36 11.05
C ILE A 298 14.76 5.29 9.96
N VAL A 299 14.54 4.80 8.74
CA VAL A 299 14.01 5.59 7.62
C VAL A 299 12.62 6.14 7.93
N ILE A 300 11.73 5.31 8.52
CA ILE A 300 10.40 5.74 8.94
C ILE A 300 10.50 6.84 10.00
N LEU A 301 11.33 6.65 11.01
CA LEU A 301 11.52 7.63 12.09
C LEU A 301 12.01 8.96 11.55
N LEU A 302 13.01 8.94 10.66
CA LEU A 302 13.55 10.16 10.02
C LEU A 302 12.49 10.86 9.16
N ALA A 303 11.67 10.11 8.43
CA ALA A 303 10.58 10.66 7.61
C ALA A 303 9.55 11.38 8.48
N VAL A 304 9.13 10.77 9.60
CA VAL A 304 8.16 11.36 10.53
C VAL A 304 8.74 12.61 11.22
N LEU A 305 10.01 12.57 11.63
CA LEU A 305 10.68 13.73 12.23
C LEU A 305 10.80 14.90 11.24
N ALA A 306 10.99 14.61 9.95
CA ALA A 306 11.04 15.62 8.92
C ALA A 306 9.66 16.24 8.64
N ASP A 307 8.58 15.48 8.77
CA ASP A 307 7.20 15.98 8.62
C ASP A 307 6.82 16.93 9.77
N ARG A 308 7.20 16.58 11.01
CA ARG A 308 6.90 17.41 12.20
C ARG A 308 7.41 18.85 12.11
N LYS A 309 8.49 19.11 11.36
CA LYS A 309 9.02 20.47 11.13
C LYS A 309 8.19 21.29 10.13
N LYS A 310 7.20 20.69 9.47
CA LYS A 310 6.33 21.31 8.48
C LYS A 310 4.91 21.61 8.99
N ALA A 311 4.53 21.02 10.12
CA ALA A 311 3.28 21.27 10.83
C ALA A 311 3.41 22.50 11.74
#